data_0536dcd6eb616b13960a05cbb6b699a8
#
_entry.id   0536dcd6eb616b13960a05cbb6b699a8
#
_cell.length_a   1.000
_cell.length_b   1.000
_cell.length_c   1.000
_cell.angle_alpha   90.00
_cell.angle_beta   90.00
_cell.angle_gamma   90.00
#
_symmetry.space_group_name_H-M   'P 1'
#
loop_
_entity.id
_entity.type
_entity.pdbx_description
1 polymer ?
#
loop_
_entity_poly.entity_id
_entity_poly.type
_entity_poly.pdbx_seq_one_letter_code
_entity_poly.pdbx_strand_id
1 'polypeptide(L)'
;MTAYRDMSREELLELKSRLEKEFEDVKGKGLKLDMSRGKPSKAQLDLSMGMMDVLKSTSDLVCEEGVDCRNYGVIDGIKEAKQLLSDMMEVPKDNIIIFGNSSLNVMYDTVARAMTHGIMGSTPWAKLDKVKIGRAHV
;
A
#
# COMPACT_ATOMS: atom_id res chain seq x y z
N MET A 1 21.64 8.62 18.32
CA MET A 1 21.04 8.09 19.57
C MET A 1 21.93 6.96 20.07
N THR A 2 22.41 7.03 21.31
CA THR A 2 23.20 5.92 21.90
C THR A 2 22.32 4.69 22.02
N ALA A 3 22.80 3.51 21.65
CA ALA A 3 22.02 2.29 21.80
C ALA A 3 21.85 1.96 23.30
N TYR A 4 20.71 1.45 23.71
CA TYR A 4 20.42 1.15 25.12
C TYR A 4 21.45 0.24 25.79
N ARG A 5 22.05 -0.68 25.03
CA ARG A 5 23.10 -1.59 25.50
C ARG A 5 24.42 -0.88 25.87
N ASP A 6 24.61 0.33 25.34
CA ASP A 6 25.84 1.12 25.51
C ASP A 6 25.65 2.24 26.57
N MET A 7 24.47 2.31 27.20
CA MET A 7 24.13 3.27 28.24
C MET A 7 24.49 2.72 29.64
N SER A 8 24.94 3.61 30.52
CA SER A 8 25.13 3.28 31.93
C SER A 8 23.79 3.00 32.63
N ARG A 9 23.85 2.39 33.82
CA ARG A 9 22.66 2.16 34.62
C ARG A 9 21.97 3.47 35.03
N GLU A 10 22.73 4.48 35.34
CA GLU A 10 22.24 5.80 35.73
C GLU A 10 21.50 6.46 34.57
N GLU A 11 22.07 6.46 33.35
CA GLU A 11 21.46 6.99 32.14
C GLU A 11 20.16 6.25 31.78
N LEU A 12 20.14 4.92 31.98
CA LEU A 12 18.93 4.13 31.74
C LEU A 12 17.83 4.45 32.76
N LEU A 13 18.15 4.70 34.02
CA LEU A 13 17.17 5.09 35.05
C LEU A 13 16.61 6.49 34.80
N GLU A 14 17.45 7.42 34.40
CA GLU A 14 17.03 8.78 34.05
C GLU A 14 16.13 8.75 32.79
N LEU A 15 16.53 8.01 31.75
CA LEU A 15 15.73 7.81 30.56
C LEU A 15 14.37 7.18 30.88
N LYS A 16 14.35 6.14 31.72
CA LYS A 16 13.12 5.50 32.18
C LYS A 16 12.19 6.50 32.85
N SER A 17 12.70 7.27 33.81
CA SER A 17 11.90 8.28 34.55
C SER A 17 11.30 9.32 33.62
N ARG A 18 12.07 9.78 32.62
CA ARG A 18 11.60 10.73 31.61
C ARG A 18 10.49 10.12 30.75
N LEU A 19 10.68 8.90 30.25
CA LEU A 19 9.68 8.23 29.42
C LEU A 19 8.40 7.90 30.19
N GLU A 20 8.51 7.52 31.46
CA GLU A 20 7.34 7.31 32.32
C GLU A 20 6.53 8.60 32.50
N LYS A 21 7.21 9.73 32.70
CA LYS A 21 6.55 11.04 32.78
C LYS A 21 5.86 11.41 31.46
N GLU A 22 6.57 11.30 30.34
CA GLU A 22 6.00 11.56 29.00
C GLU A 22 4.77 10.68 28.73
N PHE A 23 4.83 9.41 29.11
CA PHE A 23 3.71 8.47 28.98
C PHE A 23 2.48 8.90 29.80
N GLU A 24 2.68 9.26 31.08
CA GLU A 24 1.58 9.73 31.94
C GLU A 24 1.02 11.08 31.43
N ASP A 25 1.85 11.98 30.93
CA ASP A 25 1.42 13.23 30.32
C ASP A 25 0.54 12.99 29.06
N VAL A 26 0.90 12.03 28.20
CA VAL A 26 0.09 11.66 27.03
C VAL A 26 -1.22 11.00 27.48
N LYS A 27 -1.16 10.08 28.44
CA LYS A 27 -2.32 9.38 29.00
C LYS A 27 -3.30 10.37 29.65
N GLY A 28 -2.77 11.39 30.35
CA GLY A 28 -3.56 12.45 30.96
C GLY A 28 -4.35 13.32 29.97
N LYS A 29 -3.96 13.33 28.67
CA LYS A 29 -4.71 14.05 27.62
C LYS A 29 -6.05 13.42 27.28
N GLY A 30 -6.34 12.22 27.75
CA GLY A 30 -7.63 11.54 27.53
C GLY A 30 -7.95 11.28 26.04
N LEU A 31 -6.92 11.09 25.21
CA LEU A 31 -7.10 10.89 23.77
C LEU A 31 -7.88 9.60 23.50
N LYS A 32 -8.89 9.70 22.64
CA LYS A 32 -9.68 8.56 22.16
C LYS A 32 -9.17 8.18 20.77
N LEU A 33 -8.07 7.47 20.72
CA LEU A 33 -7.44 7.02 19.48
C LEU A 33 -7.78 5.56 19.21
N ASP A 34 -8.24 5.27 18.00
CA ASP A 34 -8.45 3.90 17.52
C ASP A 34 -7.33 3.54 16.54
N MET A 35 -6.48 2.62 16.93
CA MET A 35 -5.39 2.08 16.13
C MET A 35 -5.69 0.67 15.60
N SER A 36 -6.89 0.16 15.79
CA SER A 36 -7.27 -1.20 15.38
C SER A 36 -7.34 -1.37 13.87
N ARG A 37 -7.56 -0.28 13.14
CA ARG A 37 -7.65 -0.25 11.68
C ARG A 37 -7.07 1.04 11.12
N GLY A 38 -6.29 0.93 10.03
CA GLY A 38 -5.82 2.07 9.24
C GLY A 38 -6.94 2.63 8.37
N LYS A 39 -7.86 3.41 8.96
CA LYS A 39 -8.95 4.08 8.25
C LYS A 39 -8.65 5.57 8.11
N PRO A 40 -8.75 6.15 6.90
CA PRO A 40 -8.68 7.59 6.74
C PRO A 40 -9.80 8.29 7.53
N SER A 41 -9.50 9.44 8.10
CA SER A 41 -10.50 10.30 8.73
C SER A 41 -11.46 10.90 7.68
N LYS A 42 -12.63 11.40 8.14
CA LYS A 42 -13.57 12.09 7.25
C LYS A 42 -12.90 13.23 6.48
N ALA A 43 -12.09 14.05 7.14
CA ALA A 43 -11.40 15.17 6.51
C ALA A 43 -10.43 14.72 5.41
N GLN A 44 -9.76 13.58 5.59
CA GLN A 44 -8.90 13.00 4.56
C GLN A 44 -9.71 12.48 3.36
N LEU A 45 -10.86 11.85 3.60
CA LEU A 45 -11.75 11.38 2.53
C LEU A 45 -12.36 12.55 1.75
N ASP A 46 -12.71 13.64 2.43
CA ASP A 46 -13.28 14.85 1.81
C ASP A 46 -12.31 15.48 0.79
N LEU A 47 -10.99 15.29 0.93
CA LEU A 47 -9.99 15.78 -0.04
C LEU A 47 -10.19 15.21 -1.46
N SER A 48 -10.70 13.99 -1.56
CA SER A 48 -10.92 13.31 -2.85
C SER A 48 -12.34 13.47 -3.40
N MET A 49 -13.24 14.14 -2.67
CA MET A 49 -14.65 14.23 -3.09
C MET A 49 -14.85 14.95 -4.42
N GLY A 50 -13.97 15.89 -4.78
CA GLY A 50 -14.00 16.54 -6.10
C GLY A 50 -13.90 15.57 -7.29
N MET A 51 -13.37 14.36 -7.05
CA MET A 51 -13.33 13.29 -8.06
C MET A 51 -14.72 12.92 -8.59
N MET A 52 -15.73 12.99 -7.73
CA MET A 52 -17.10 12.60 -8.07
C MET A 52 -17.76 13.53 -9.12
N ASP A 53 -17.22 14.74 -9.26
CA ASP A 53 -17.74 15.76 -10.18
C ASP A 53 -16.96 15.84 -11.49
N VAL A 54 -15.88 15.05 -11.63
CA VAL A 54 -15.03 15.06 -12.83
C VAL A 54 -15.75 14.40 -14.02
N LEU A 55 -16.40 13.27 -13.79
CA LEU A 55 -17.11 12.53 -14.82
C LEU A 55 -18.58 12.95 -14.88
N LYS A 56 -18.99 13.46 -16.03
CA LYS A 56 -20.36 13.90 -16.33
C LYS A 56 -20.85 13.17 -17.57
N SER A 57 -22.16 13.23 -17.84
CA SER A 57 -22.76 12.66 -19.06
C SER A 57 -22.19 13.25 -20.35
N THR A 58 -21.54 14.42 -20.26
CA THR A 58 -20.93 15.13 -21.41
C THR A 58 -19.40 14.95 -21.45
N SER A 59 -18.79 14.19 -20.52
CA SER A 59 -17.36 13.95 -20.51
C SER A 59 -16.95 13.08 -21.69
N ASP A 60 -15.78 13.37 -22.26
CA ASP A 60 -15.11 12.44 -23.16
C ASP A 60 -14.59 11.25 -22.32
N LEU A 61 -14.98 10.06 -22.70
CA LEU A 61 -14.64 8.82 -22.00
C LEU A 61 -13.78 7.88 -22.86
N VAL A 62 -13.17 8.44 -23.90
CA VAL A 62 -12.26 7.71 -24.79
C VAL A 62 -10.82 8.03 -24.38
N CYS A 63 -10.01 6.99 -24.13
CA CYS A 63 -8.59 7.16 -23.80
C CYS A 63 -7.76 7.51 -25.04
N GLU A 64 -6.47 7.89 -24.85
CA GLU A 64 -5.55 8.23 -25.94
C GLU A 64 -5.46 7.16 -27.05
N GLU A 65 -5.64 5.90 -26.68
CA GLU A 65 -5.57 4.76 -27.62
C GLU A 65 -6.91 4.53 -28.35
N GLY A 66 -7.89 5.40 -28.17
CA GLY A 66 -9.19 5.34 -28.84
C GLY A 66 -10.15 4.32 -28.22
N VAL A 67 -9.86 3.81 -27.02
CA VAL A 67 -10.73 2.85 -26.32
C VAL A 67 -11.75 3.60 -25.49
N ASP A 68 -13.03 3.26 -25.64
CA ASP A 68 -14.09 3.75 -24.77
C ASP A 68 -14.00 3.09 -23.41
N CYS A 69 -13.65 3.89 -22.38
CA CYS A 69 -13.42 3.42 -21.01
C CYS A 69 -14.67 2.83 -20.33
N ARG A 70 -15.85 2.95 -20.94
CA ARG A 70 -17.08 2.28 -20.48
C ARG A 70 -17.15 0.81 -20.92
N ASN A 71 -16.26 0.39 -21.80
CA ASN A 71 -16.24 -0.96 -22.35
C ASN A 71 -15.06 -1.76 -21.76
N TYR A 72 -15.07 -3.07 -22.01
CA TYR A 72 -13.97 -3.97 -21.65
C TYR A 72 -12.95 -4.06 -22.81
N GLY A 73 -11.78 -4.65 -22.53
CA GLY A 73 -10.78 -4.96 -23.57
C GLY A 73 -9.36 -4.51 -23.22
N VAL A 74 -9.21 -3.63 -22.24
CA VAL A 74 -7.90 -3.26 -21.69
C VAL A 74 -7.64 -4.11 -20.45
N ILE A 75 -6.59 -4.96 -20.52
CA ILE A 75 -6.35 -5.99 -19.50
C ILE A 75 -5.57 -5.46 -18.30
N ASP A 76 -4.67 -4.52 -18.53
CA ASP A 76 -3.65 -4.09 -17.56
C ASP A 76 -3.71 -2.59 -17.21
N GLY A 77 -4.76 -1.92 -17.63
CA GLY A 77 -4.99 -0.49 -17.38
C GLY A 77 -4.72 0.40 -18.60
N ILE A 78 -5.44 1.51 -18.68
CA ILE A 78 -5.24 2.50 -19.75
C ILE A 78 -3.90 3.21 -19.59
N LYS A 79 -3.35 3.67 -20.70
CA LYS A 79 -2.01 4.26 -20.77
C LYS A 79 -1.84 5.46 -19.85
N GLU A 80 -2.85 6.33 -19.76
CA GLU A 80 -2.84 7.51 -18.91
C GLU A 80 -2.77 7.15 -17.43
N ALA A 81 -3.53 6.14 -17.00
CA ALA A 81 -3.50 5.67 -15.62
C ALA A 81 -2.17 5.01 -15.28
N LYS A 82 -1.60 4.23 -16.20
CA LYS A 82 -0.25 3.64 -16.03
C LYS A 82 0.82 4.73 -15.97
N GLN A 83 0.72 5.78 -16.77
CA GLN A 83 1.66 6.91 -16.71
C GLN A 83 1.57 7.65 -15.38
N LEU A 84 0.35 7.97 -14.92
CA LEU A 84 0.14 8.62 -13.63
C LEU A 84 0.76 7.82 -12.47
N LEU A 85 0.55 6.51 -12.46
CA LEU A 85 1.10 5.63 -11.42
C LEU A 85 2.61 5.45 -11.58
N SER A 86 3.14 5.46 -12.81
CA SER A 86 4.57 5.44 -13.09
C SER A 86 5.29 6.62 -12.44
N ASP A 87 4.76 7.82 -12.62
CA ASP A 87 5.33 9.05 -12.05
C ASP A 87 5.26 9.03 -10.51
N MET A 88 4.16 8.52 -9.95
CA MET A 88 3.93 8.47 -8.51
C MET A 88 4.77 7.40 -7.80
N MET A 89 5.01 6.28 -8.45
CA MET A 89 5.70 5.11 -7.86
C MET A 89 7.18 5.02 -8.28
N GLU A 90 7.65 5.88 -9.19
CA GLU A 90 9.00 5.84 -9.78
C GLU A 90 9.33 4.47 -10.41
N VAL A 91 8.31 3.85 -11.05
CA VAL A 91 8.42 2.54 -11.71
C VAL A 91 8.07 2.71 -13.19
N PRO A 92 8.80 2.09 -14.15
CA PRO A 92 8.45 2.13 -15.56
C PRO A 92 7.01 1.68 -15.79
N LYS A 93 6.25 2.44 -16.59
CA LYS A 93 4.83 2.16 -16.87
C LYS A 93 4.56 0.75 -17.39
N ASP A 94 5.51 0.16 -18.11
CA ASP A 94 5.39 -1.20 -18.65
C ASP A 94 5.49 -2.29 -17.57
N ASN A 95 5.96 -1.91 -16.38
CA ASN A 95 5.99 -2.76 -15.19
C ASN A 95 4.76 -2.58 -14.28
N ILE A 96 3.76 -1.79 -14.73
CA ILE A 96 2.56 -1.50 -13.97
C ILE A 96 1.38 -2.25 -14.57
N ILE A 97 0.68 -2.99 -13.73
CA ILE A 97 -0.59 -3.64 -14.04
C ILE A 97 -1.65 -3.10 -13.08
N ILE A 98 -2.69 -2.48 -13.64
CA ILE A 98 -3.83 -1.99 -12.88
C ILE A 98 -4.87 -3.09 -12.87
N PHE A 99 -5.00 -3.77 -11.75
CA PHE A 99 -5.85 -4.96 -11.66
C PHE A 99 -7.26 -4.62 -11.12
N GLY A 100 -7.32 -4.01 -9.95
CA GLY A 100 -8.59 -3.68 -9.30
C GLY A 100 -8.36 -3.13 -7.89
N ASN A 101 -9.45 -2.88 -7.16
CA ASN A 101 -9.40 -2.25 -5.84
C ASN A 101 -9.35 -3.26 -4.68
N SER A 102 -9.38 -4.57 -4.93
CA SER A 102 -9.31 -5.60 -3.90
C SER A 102 -7.90 -6.17 -3.78
N SER A 103 -7.07 -5.59 -2.91
CA SER A 103 -5.71 -6.05 -2.67
C SER A 103 -5.64 -7.51 -2.19
N LEU A 104 -6.61 -7.96 -1.39
CA LEU A 104 -6.67 -9.34 -0.92
C LEU A 104 -6.85 -10.35 -2.07
N ASN A 105 -7.69 -10.03 -3.06
CA ASN A 105 -7.86 -10.87 -4.24
C ASN A 105 -6.59 -10.92 -5.07
N VAL A 106 -5.94 -9.77 -5.28
CA VAL A 106 -4.66 -9.71 -6.02
C VAL A 106 -3.58 -10.54 -5.34
N MET A 107 -3.47 -10.43 -4.01
CA MET A 107 -2.52 -11.22 -3.21
C MET A 107 -2.82 -12.72 -3.31
N TYR A 108 -4.08 -13.11 -3.17
CA TYR A 108 -4.49 -14.51 -3.31
C TYR A 108 -4.16 -15.06 -4.71
N ASP A 109 -4.55 -14.37 -5.77
CA ASP A 109 -4.28 -14.79 -7.14
C ASP A 109 -2.79 -14.92 -7.42
N THR A 110 -1.99 -13.98 -6.93
CA THR A 110 -0.52 -14.02 -7.08
C THR A 110 0.07 -15.25 -6.41
N VAL A 111 -0.32 -15.52 -5.16
CA VAL A 111 0.15 -16.71 -4.42
C VAL A 111 -0.38 -18.00 -5.05
N ALA A 112 -1.64 -18.05 -5.44
CA ALA A 112 -2.23 -19.22 -6.09
C ALA A 112 -1.52 -19.57 -7.41
N ARG A 113 -1.19 -18.57 -8.23
CA ARG A 113 -0.41 -18.77 -9.46
C ARG A 113 1.01 -19.26 -9.17
N ALA A 114 1.67 -18.69 -8.18
CA ALA A 114 2.98 -19.15 -7.76
C ALA A 114 2.96 -20.61 -7.31
N MET A 115 1.95 -20.99 -6.54
CA MET A 115 1.75 -22.36 -6.05
C MET A 115 1.49 -23.37 -7.18
N THR A 116 0.66 -23.01 -8.15
CA THR A 116 0.13 -23.96 -9.14
C THR A 116 0.90 -23.95 -10.48
N HIS A 117 1.31 -22.79 -10.94
CA HIS A 117 1.90 -22.61 -12.27
C HIS A 117 3.38 -22.18 -12.23
N GLY A 118 3.83 -21.64 -11.11
CA GLY A 118 5.12 -20.96 -11.02
C GLY A 118 5.05 -19.51 -11.55
N ILE A 119 6.12 -18.75 -11.34
CA ILE A 119 6.25 -17.35 -11.76
C ILE A 119 7.38 -17.27 -12.79
N MET A 120 7.14 -16.61 -13.92
CA MET A 120 8.14 -16.37 -14.97
C MET A 120 8.89 -17.65 -15.39
N GLY A 121 8.19 -18.77 -15.56
CA GLY A 121 8.76 -20.04 -15.95
C GLY A 121 9.46 -20.82 -14.83
N SER A 122 9.39 -20.34 -13.60
CA SER A 122 9.93 -21.08 -12.44
C SER A 122 9.09 -22.31 -12.09
N THR A 123 9.68 -23.25 -11.36
CA THR A 123 8.97 -24.39 -10.82
C THR A 123 7.84 -23.93 -9.88
N PRO A 124 6.61 -24.46 -10.02
CA PRO A 124 5.52 -24.20 -9.06
C PRO A 124 5.93 -24.43 -7.62
N TRP A 125 5.56 -23.54 -6.72
CA TRP A 125 5.95 -23.64 -5.29
C TRP A 125 5.46 -24.96 -4.65
N ALA A 126 4.30 -25.47 -5.07
CA ALA A 126 3.79 -26.75 -4.60
C ALA A 126 4.71 -27.95 -4.91
N LYS A 127 5.64 -27.80 -5.84
CA LYS A 127 6.61 -28.85 -6.23
C LYS A 127 8.01 -28.64 -5.60
N LEU A 128 8.17 -27.62 -4.78
CA LEU A 128 9.41 -27.30 -4.08
C LEU A 128 9.35 -27.79 -2.64
N ASP A 129 10.45 -28.35 -2.14
CA ASP A 129 10.54 -28.77 -0.73
C ASP A 129 10.46 -27.56 0.22
N LYS A 130 10.91 -26.41 -0.23
CA LYS A 130 10.95 -25.17 0.57
C LYS A 130 10.87 -23.93 -0.30
N VAL A 131 10.04 -22.98 0.11
CA VAL A 131 9.95 -21.63 -0.47
C VAL A 131 10.52 -20.63 0.53
N LYS A 132 11.39 -19.72 0.07
CA LYS A 132 11.87 -18.59 0.86
C LYS A 132 11.08 -17.34 0.47
N ILE A 133 10.41 -16.74 1.43
CA ILE A 133 9.69 -15.48 1.26
C ILE A 133 10.49 -14.40 1.98
N GLY A 134 10.98 -13.44 1.21
CA GLY A 134 11.71 -12.28 1.73
C GLY A 134 10.76 -11.21 2.27
N ARG A 135 11.29 -10.34 3.11
CA ARG A 135 10.61 -9.10 3.55
C ARG A 135 11.11 -7.95 2.69
N ALA A 136 10.20 -7.09 2.25
CA ALA A 136 10.59 -5.84 1.62
C ALA A 136 11.41 -4.99 2.60
N HIS A 137 12.50 -4.43 2.11
CA HIS A 137 13.22 -3.40 2.85
C HIS A 137 12.47 -2.08 2.66
N VAL A 138 12.08 -1.51 3.77
CA VAL A 138 11.59 -0.14 3.85
C VAL A 138 12.78 0.75 4.21
#